data_4f45575fe688ad3da6844f0be568c9b5
#
_entry.id   4f45575fe688ad3da6844f0be568c9b5
#
_cell.length_a   1.000
_cell.length_b   1.000
_cell.length_c   1.000
_cell.angle_alpha   90.00
_cell.angle_beta   90.00
_cell.angle_gamma   90.00
#
_symmetry.space_group_name_H-M   'P 1'
#
loop_
_entity.id
_entity.type
_entity.pdbx_description
1 polymer ?
#
loop_
_entity_poly.entity_id
_entity_poly.type
_entity_poly.pdbx_seq_one_letter_code
_entity_poly.pdbx_strand_id
1 'polypeptide(L)'
;MFDGAVNNDVFGLSESGTNGGQTGSSPISIDAIESFQVGVSPYDVSFGNFTGGSVNAITKSGTNKTKGSAYFINRNQDFTGKTPSGLKSAATKLPDFQANTFGLTLGGALVKNKLFYFVSAEFQRDERPQPFDATTFRTPPGAAFQDSVNLIVAKLKGLGYDPGAHLDIPDLLNSDKIAAKLTWNINPKH
;
A
#
# COMPACT_ATOMS: atom_id res chain seq x y z
N MET A 1 4.95 9.48 11.87
CA MET A 1 4.91 10.92 11.59
C MET A 1 5.47 11.19 10.20
N PHE A 2 5.03 12.24 9.52
CA PHE A 2 5.60 12.73 8.27
C PHE A 2 5.96 14.21 8.43
N ASP A 3 7.22 14.56 8.22
CA ASP A 3 7.75 15.92 8.45
C ASP A 3 7.33 16.52 9.81
N GLY A 4 7.25 15.69 10.85
CA GLY A 4 6.79 16.06 12.19
C GLY A 4 5.27 16.03 12.40
N ALA A 5 4.46 15.88 11.35
CA ALA A 5 3.02 15.75 11.49
C ALA A 5 2.62 14.34 11.93
N VAL A 6 1.70 14.25 12.90
CA VAL A 6 1.19 12.97 13.40
C VAL A 6 0.32 12.30 12.33
N ASN A 7 0.60 11.04 12.04
CA ASN A 7 -0.18 10.20 11.12
C ASN A 7 -0.45 8.83 11.75
N ASN A 8 -0.93 8.84 12.98
CA ASN A 8 -1.27 7.60 13.68
C ASN A 8 -2.70 7.20 13.38
N ASP A 9 -2.95 5.90 13.31
CA ASP A 9 -4.30 5.36 13.33
C ASP A 9 -4.87 5.46 14.74
N VAL A 10 -5.77 6.43 14.93
CA VAL A 10 -6.38 6.74 16.24
C VAL A 10 -7.35 5.62 16.68
N PHE A 11 -7.88 4.85 15.75
CA PHE A 11 -8.87 3.81 16.02
C PHE A 11 -8.25 2.42 16.21
N GLY A 12 -6.95 2.27 15.96
CA GLY A 12 -6.26 0.96 16.08
C GLY A 12 -6.73 -0.07 15.05
N LEU A 13 -7.24 0.37 13.91
CA LEU A 13 -7.77 -0.49 12.86
C LEU A 13 -6.70 -0.97 11.90
N SER A 14 -5.54 -0.34 11.92
CA SER A 14 -4.43 -0.64 11.03
C SER A 14 -3.32 -1.39 11.76
N GLU A 15 -2.91 -2.54 11.24
CA GLU A 15 -1.77 -3.30 11.75
C GLU A 15 -0.47 -2.48 11.74
N SER A 16 -0.31 -1.61 10.74
CA SER A 16 0.87 -0.74 10.62
C SER A 16 0.82 0.50 11.53
N GLY A 17 -0.29 0.71 12.26
CA GLY A 17 -0.49 1.89 13.11
C GLY A 17 -0.59 3.21 12.35
N THR A 18 -0.75 3.19 11.02
CA THR A 18 -0.89 4.38 10.17
C THR A 18 -2.25 4.43 9.50
N ASN A 19 -2.74 5.64 9.23
CA ASN A 19 -3.97 5.82 8.47
C ASN A 19 -3.86 5.15 7.09
N GLY A 20 -4.92 4.43 6.68
CA GLY A 20 -4.95 3.69 5.42
C GLY A 20 -4.22 2.34 5.43
N GLY A 21 -3.53 1.99 6.52
CA GLY A 21 -2.79 0.72 6.64
C GLY A 21 -3.66 -0.54 6.62
N GLN A 22 -4.97 -0.42 6.80
CA GLN A 22 -5.93 -1.52 6.65
C GLN A 22 -5.88 -2.15 5.26
N THR A 23 -5.63 -1.37 4.23
CA THR A 23 -5.54 -1.84 2.85
C THR A 23 -4.16 -2.38 2.49
N GLY A 24 -3.19 -2.36 3.42
CA GLY A 24 -1.81 -2.73 3.15
C GLY A 24 -1.05 -1.71 2.30
N SER A 25 -1.62 -0.53 2.08
CA SER A 25 -0.97 0.56 1.33
C SER A 25 -0.29 1.54 2.28
N SER A 26 0.95 1.93 1.98
CA SER A 26 1.61 3.00 2.72
C SER A 26 1.01 4.36 2.35
N PRO A 27 0.90 5.31 3.30
CA PRO A 27 0.28 6.62 3.03
C PRO A 27 1.14 7.52 2.12
N ILE A 28 2.42 7.24 1.97
CA ILE A 28 3.34 7.99 1.11
C ILE A 28 4.26 7.04 0.36
N SER A 29 4.69 7.43 -0.84
CA SER A 29 5.69 6.68 -1.59
C SER A 29 7.04 6.67 -0.87
N ILE A 30 7.70 5.51 -0.83
CA ILE A 30 9.06 5.37 -0.28
C ILE A 30 10.05 6.27 -1.01
N ASP A 31 9.90 6.46 -2.33
CA ASP A 31 10.78 7.34 -3.10
C ASP A 31 10.61 8.82 -2.78
N ALA A 32 9.51 9.20 -2.12
CA ALA A 32 9.32 10.56 -1.60
C ALA A 32 10.07 10.82 -0.28
N ILE A 33 10.59 9.80 0.36
CA ILE A 33 11.24 9.90 1.68
C ILE A 33 12.74 10.12 1.50
N GLU A 34 13.28 11.10 2.21
CA GLU A 34 14.71 11.38 2.27
C GLU A 34 15.40 10.59 3.38
N SER A 35 14.77 10.55 4.56
CA SER A 35 15.32 9.85 5.73
C SER A 35 14.25 9.46 6.73
N PHE A 36 14.59 8.49 7.57
CA PHE A 36 13.79 8.11 8.73
C PHE A 36 14.51 8.49 10.01
N GLN A 37 13.80 9.13 10.92
CA GLN A 37 14.24 9.36 12.28
C GLN A 37 13.47 8.44 13.22
N VAL A 38 14.18 7.60 13.95
CA VAL A 38 13.59 6.68 14.91
C VAL A 38 13.96 7.15 16.31
N GLY A 39 12.93 7.50 17.08
CA GLY A 39 13.07 7.84 18.51
C GLY A 39 12.56 6.68 19.36
N VAL A 40 13.43 6.15 20.22
CA VAL A 40 13.05 5.14 21.20
C VAL A 40 12.92 5.84 22.56
N SER A 41 11.71 5.80 23.13
CA SER A 41 11.39 6.43 24.42
C SER A 41 11.83 7.91 24.50
N PRO A 42 11.38 8.78 23.60
CA PRO A 42 11.72 10.21 23.71
C PRO A 42 11.11 10.79 24.99
N TYR A 43 11.95 11.43 25.80
CA TYR A 43 11.53 12.09 27.05
C TYR A 43 11.04 13.53 26.84
N ASP A 44 11.10 14.02 25.61
CA ASP A 44 10.67 15.38 25.30
C ASP A 44 9.13 15.45 25.26
N VAL A 45 8.58 16.32 26.09
CA VAL A 45 7.12 16.55 26.23
C VAL A 45 6.47 17.13 24.97
N SER A 46 7.26 17.65 24.03
CA SER A 46 6.77 18.12 22.73
C SER A 46 6.36 16.96 21.79
N PHE A 47 6.88 15.75 22.07
CA PHE A 47 6.50 14.55 21.34
C PHE A 47 5.38 13.83 22.09
N GLY A 48 4.19 13.77 21.50
CA GLY A 48 3.03 13.03 22.02
C GLY A 48 2.57 11.91 21.09
N ASN A 49 1.50 11.24 21.51
CA ASN A 49 0.79 10.20 20.73
C ASN A 49 1.64 8.96 20.36
N PHE A 50 2.49 8.49 21.24
CA PHE A 50 3.20 7.23 21.11
C PHE A 50 3.32 6.51 22.45
N THR A 51 3.44 5.19 22.42
CA THR A 51 3.53 4.33 23.62
C THR A 51 4.88 3.65 23.78
N GLY A 52 5.95 4.15 23.22
CA GLY A 52 7.27 3.51 23.35
C GLY A 52 8.29 3.95 22.34
N GLY A 53 7.85 4.43 21.20
CA GLY A 53 8.74 4.90 20.15
C GLY A 53 8.02 5.69 19.08
N SER A 54 8.76 6.49 18.34
CA SER A 54 8.24 7.26 17.21
C SER A 54 9.11 7.04 15.98
N VAL A 55 8.47 6.96 14.82
CA VAL A 55 9.14 6.99 13.53
C VAL A 55 8.67 8.22 12.78
N ASN A 56 9.60 9.09 12.42
CA ASN A 56 9.34 10.27 11.63
C ASN A 56 10.01 10.12 10.26
N ALA A 57 9.22 10.12 9.20
CA ALA A 57 9.70 10.11 7.83
C ALA A 57 9.84 11.55 7.35
N ILE A 58 11.04 11.94 6.97
CA ILE A 58 11.34 13.24 6.39
C ILE A 58 11.23 13.13 4.89
N THR A 59 10.36 13.95 4.29
CA THR A 59 10.16 13.95 2.84
C THR A 59 11.28 14.72 2.13
N LYS A 60 11.61 14.27 0.91
CA LYS A 60 12.57 14.95 0.04
C LYS A 60 12.14 16.40 -0.22
N SER A 61 13.13 17.26 -0.43
CA SER A 61 12.94 18.65 -0.81
C SER A 61 13.65 18.92 -2.14
N GLY A 62 13.20 19.95 -2.86
CA GLY A 62 13.88 20.42 -4.05
C GLY A 62 15.26 20.97 -3.75
N THR A 63 16.13 20.94 -4.73
CA THR A 63 17.50 21.49 -4.68
C THR A 63 17.69 22.48 -5.83
N ASN A 64 18.83 23.23 -5.84
CA ASN A 64 19.14 24.14 -6.96
C ASN A 64 19.30 23.44 -8.31
N LYS A 65 19.54 22.13 -8.31
CA LYS A 65 19.58 21.30 -9.51
C LYS A 65 18.27 20.52 -9.59
N THR A 66 17.59 20.59 -10.72
CA THR A 66 16.42 19.75 -10.96
C THR A 66 16.84 18.30 -11.02
N LYS A 67 16.17 17.46 -10.22
CA LYS A 67 16.36 16.02 -10.18
C LYS A 67 15.01 15.36 -10.24
N GLY A 68 14.94 14.21 -10.87
CA GLY A 68 13.75 13.39 -10.93
C GLY A 68 14.10 11.93 -11.03
N SER A 69 13.16 11.09 -10.68
CA SER A 69 13.20 9.65 -10.85
C SER A 69 11.89 9.15 -11.42
N ALA A 70 11.94 8.09 -12.17
CA ALA A 70 10.77 7.33 -12.58
C ALA A 70 11.09 5.84 -12.41
N TYR A 71 10.14 5.06 -11.89
CA TYR A 71 10.31 3.63 -11.74
C TYR A 71 9.01 2.90 -12.05
N PHE A 72 9.17 1.67 -12.48
CA PHE A 72 8.08 0.73 -12.68
C PHE A 72 8.45 -0.61 -12.06
N ILE A 73 7.59 -1.13 -11.21
CA ILE A 73 7.75 -2.42 -10.56
C ILE A 73 6.57 -3.28 -10.96
N ASN A 74 6.87 -4.43 -11.56
CA ASN A 74 5.89 -5.47 -11.85
C ASN A 74 6.22 -6.72 -11.04
N ARG A 75 5.21 -7.30 -10.41
CA ARG A 75 5.28 -8.61 -9.76
C ARG A 75 4.08 -9.43 -10.20
N ASN A 76 4.35 -10.66 -10.61
CA ASN A 76 3.31 -11.62 -10.96
C ASN A 76 3.75 -13.04 -10.59
N GLN A 77 2.85 -14.00 -10.69
CA GLN A 77 3.13 -15.40 -10.38
C GLN A 77 4.19 -16.03 -11.29
N ASP A 78 4.40 -15.51 -12.50
CA ASP A 78 5.36 -16.10 -13.45
C ASP A 78 6.81 -15.86 -13.04
N PHE A 79 7.06 -14.73 -12.37
CA PHE A 79 8.37 -14.41 -11.82
C PHE A 79 8.62 -14.97 -10.42
N THR A 80 7.62 -15.64 -9.82
CA THR A 80 7.76 -16.27 -8.50
C THR A 80 8.14 -17.72 -8.62
N GLY A 81 8.99 -18.18 -7.71
CA GLY A 81 9.31 -19.60 -7.58
C GLY A 81 8.16 -20.42 -7.01
N LYS A 82 8.33 -21.72 -7.00
CA LYS A 82 7.43 -22.63 -6.30
C LYS A 82 7.66 -22.56 -4.78
N THR A 83 6.63 -22.92 -4.01
CA THR A 83 6.73 -22.98 -2.55
C THR A 83 7.93 -23.84 -2.12
N PRO A 84 8.73 -23.40 -1.13
CA PRO A 84 9.86 -24.18 -0.62
C PRO A 84 9.30 -25.38 0.15
N SER A 85 9.24 -26.52 -0.52
CA SER A 85 8.86 -27.79 0.07
C SER A 85 10.04 -28.73 -0.01
N GLY A 86 10.33 -29.46 1.06
CA GLY A 86 11.40 -30.47 1.04
C GLY A 86 11.14 -31.58 0.03
N LEU A 87 9.93 -31.73 -0.46
CA LEU A 87 9.52 -32.68 -1.48
C LEU A 87 9.20 -31.94 -2.78
N LYS A 88 9.98 -32.19 -3.83
CA LYS A 88 9.75 -31.59 -5.16
C LYS A 88 8.33 -31.82 -5.71
N SER A 89 7.70 -32.94 -5.33
CA SER A 89 6.33 -33.29 -5.72
C SER A 89 5.24 -32.44 -5.04
N ALA A 90 5.55 -31.82 -3.91
CA ALA A 90 4.63 -30.96 -3.17
C ALA A 90 4.85 -29.45 -3.42
N ALA A 91 5.81 -29.10 -4.24
CA ALA A 91 6.11 -27.71 -4.58
C ALA A 91 5.07 -27.18 -5.58
N THR A 92 4.24 -26.23 -5.13
CA THR A 92 3.19 -25.59 -5.93
C THR A 92 3.56 -24.16 -6.31
N LYS A 93 3.13 -23.69 -7.46
CA LYS A 93 3.16 -22.26 -7.81
C LYS A 93 2.14 -21.49 -6.95
N LEU A 94 2.41 -20.21 -6.72
CA LEU A 94 1.41 -19.31 -6.18
C LEU A 94 0.22 -19.19 -7.15
N PRO A 95 -1.00 -18.95 -6.65
CA PRO A 95 -2.13 -18.59 -7.49
C PRO A 95 -1.82 -17.35 -8.35
N ASP A 96 -2.55 -17.16 -9.41
CA ASP A 96 -2.38 -16.02 -10.31
C ASP A 96 -2.57 -14.70 -9.55
N PHE A 97 -1.58 -13.84 -9.60
CA PHE A 97 -1.63 -12.50 -9.04
C PHE A 97 -0.85 -11.53 -9.93
N GLN A 98 -1.23 -10.28 -9.91
CA GLN A 98 -0.53 -9.21 -10.59
C GLN A 98 -0.45 -7.97 -9.69
N ALA A 99 0.74 -7.40 -9.56
CA ALA A 99 0.97 -6.17 -8.81
C ALA A 99 1.87 -5.25 -9.61
N ASN A 100 1.33 -4.09 -9.96
CA ASN A 100 2.00 -3.06 -10.74
C ASN A 100 2.12 -1.79 -9.93
N THR A 101 3.32 -1.23 -9.82
CA THR A 101 3.56 0.06 -9.18
C THR A 101 4.35 0.94 -10.14
N PHE A 102 3.80 2.11 -10.43
CA PHE A 102 4.47 3.15 -11.19
C PHE A 102 4.70 4.36 -10.30
N GLY A 103 5.92 4.86 -10.25
CA GLY A 103 6.27 6.04 -9.46
C GLY A 103 7.08 7.05 -10.25
N LEU A 104 6.85 8.32 -9.90
CA LEU A 104 7.53 9.47 -10.48
C LEU A 104 7.86 10.45 -9.36
N THR A 105 9.07 11.00 -9.37
CA THR A 105 9.43 12.14 -8.52
C THR A 105 10.11 13.22 -9.33
N LEU A 106 9.87 14.48 -8.97
CA LEU A 106 10.51 15.63 -9.56
C LEU A 106 10.73 16.70 -8.51
N GLY A 107 11.95 17.19 -8.39
CA GLY A 107 12.29 18.28 -7.47
C GLY A 107 13.30 19.25 -8.06
N GLY A 108 13.18 20.52 -7.71
CA GLY A 108 14.05 21.56 -8.23
C GLY A 108 13.86 22.92 -7.56
N ALA A 109 14.51 23.94 -8.08
CA ALA A 109 14.34 25.33 -7.66
C ALA A 109 13.42 26.07 -8.62
N LEU A 110 12.35 26.69 -8.10
CA LEU A 110 11.60 27.73 -8.81
C LEU A 110 12.39 29.03 -8.81
N VAL A 111 13.01 29.35 -7.66
CA VAL A 111 13.96 30.45 -7.52
C VAL A 111 15.21 29.92 -6.85
N LYS A 112 16.35 30.02 -7.50
CA LYS A 112 17.63 29.52 -6.98
C LYS A 112 17.92 30.08 -5.58
N ASN A 113 18.32 29.20 -4.67
CA ASN A 113 18.66 29.47 -3.26
C ASN A 113 17.48 29.98 -2.41
N LYS A 114 16.26 30.12 -2.97
CA LYS A 114 15.12 30.70 -2.25
C LYS A 114 13.90 29.81 -2.23
N LEU A 115 13.40 29.40 -3.38
CA LEU A 115 12.14 28.67 -3.47
C LEU A 115 12.36 27.36 -4.21
N PHE A 116 12.02 26.28 -3.54
CA PHE A 116 12.17 24.92 -4.05
C PHE A 116 10.82 24.20 -4.09
N TYR A 117 10.69 23.31 -5.03
CA TYR A 117 9.54 22.41 -5.13
C TYR A 117 9.98 20.95 -5.16
N PHE A 118 9.14 20.09 -4.67
CA PHE A 118 9.25 18.65 -4.80
C PHE A 118 7.85 18.07 -5.02
N VAL A 119 7.70 17.19 -6.01
CA VAL A 119 6.45 16.49 -6.31
C VAL A 119 6.77 15.01 -6.45
N SER A 120 5.90 14.19 -5.91
CA SER A 120 5.94 12.74 -6.00
C SER A 120 4.56 12.22 -6.36
N ALA A 121 4.49 11.26 -7.27
CA ALA A 121 3.29 10.53 -7.62
C ALA A 121 3.59 9.04 -7.69
N GLU A 122 2.74 8.21 -7.09
CA GLU A 122 2.84 6.76 -7.15
C GLU A 122 1.45 6.17 -7.37
N PHE A 123 1.35 5.27 -8.35
CA PHE A 123 0.14 4.56 -8.71
C PHE A 123 0.37 3.07 -8.53
N GLN A 124 -0.39 2.46 -7.65
CA GLN A 124 -0.31 1.04 -7.35
C GLN A 124 -1.61 0.36 -7.78
N ARG A 125 -1.48 -0.76 -8.46
CA ARG A 125 -2.58 -1.60 -8.94
C ARG A 125 -2.23 -3.05 -8.66
N ASP A 126 -2.85 -3.60 -7.64
CA ASP A 126 -2.63 -4.98 -7.23
C ASP A 126 -3.93 -5.76 -7.41
N GLU A 127 -3.81 -6.93 -7.99
CA GLU A 127 -4.86 -7.92 -8.14
C GLU A 127 -4.38 -9.23 -7.53
N ARG A 128 -5.12 -9.75 -6.58
CA ARG A 128 -4.78 -10.97 -5.86
C ARG A 128 -5.99 -11.90 -5.79
N PRO A 129 -5.80 -13.22 -5.89
CA PRO A 129 -6.89 -14.15 -5.64
C PRO A 129 -7.32 -14.06 -4.17
N GLN A 130 -8.62 -14.11 -3.93
CA GLN A 130 -9.10 -14.22 -2.56
C GLN A 130 -8.67 -15.55 -1.94
N PRO A 131 -8.27 -15.57 -0.65
CA PRO A 131 -7.85 -16.80 0.02
C PRO A 131 -8.99 -17.80 0.20
N PHE A 132 -10.24 -17.31 0.14
CA PHE A 132 -11.45 -18.14 0.24
C PHE A 132 -12.38 -17.82 -0.91
N ASP A 133 -12.46 -18.76 -1.82
CA ASP A 133 -13.41 -18.79 -2.92
C ASP A 133 -14.26 -20.07 -2.77
N ALA A 134 -15.51 -20.02 -3.20
CA ALA A 134 -16.39 -21.17 -3.20
C ALA A 134 -15.85 -22.36 -4.04
N THR A 135 -14.95 -22.07 -5.00
CA THR A 135 -14.27 -23.10 -5.80
C THR A 135 -13.15 -23.81 -5.05
N THR A 136 -12.48 -23.09 -4.14
CA THR A 136 -11.35 -23.60 -3.34
C THR A 136 -11.78 -24.26 -2.04
N PHE A 137 -12.99 -23.95 -1.56
CA PHE A 137 -13.56 -24.54 -0.36
C PHE A 137 -14.03 -25.99 -0.63
N ARG A 138 -13.16 -26.93 -0.36
CA ARG A 138 -13.48 -28.36 -0.43
C ARG A 138 -13.92 -28.85 0.93
N THR A 139 -15.24 -28.90 1.16
CA THR A 139 -15.77 -29.83 2.16
C THR A 139 -15.80 -31.22 1.53
N PRO A 140 -15.29 -32.27 2.18
CA PRO A 140 -15.59 -33.63 1.74
C PRO A 140 -17.07 -33.97 2.08
N PRO A 141 -17.86 -34.44 1.11
CA PRO A 141 -17.59 -34.68 -0.30
C PRO A 141 -18.12 -33.58 -1.22
N GLY A 142 -17.27 -32.89 -1.73
CA GLY A 142 -16.91 -31.96 -2.79
C GLY A 142 -17.97 -31.20 -3.61
N ALA A 143 -19.04 -31.73 -4.07
CA ALA A 143 -19.95 -31.05 -5.02
C ALA A 143 -21.11 -30.29 -4.34
N ALA A 144 -21.53 -30.72 -3.18
CA ALA A 144 -22.74 -30.22 -2.53
C ALA A 144 -22.68 -28.75 -2.05
N PHE A 145 -21.50 -28.22 -1.77
CA PHE A 145 -21.37 -26.83 -1.28
C PHE A 145 -21.58 -25.83 -2.42
N GLN A 146 -20.95 -26.04 -3.56
CA GLN A 146 -21.07 -25.14 -4.72
C GLN A 146 -22.50 -25.15 -5.27
N ASP A 147 -23.13 -26.32 -5.31
CA ASP A 147 -24.52 -26.46 -5.72
C ASP A 147 -25.45 -25.73 -4.74
N SER A 148 -25.18 -25.80 -3.44
CA SER A 148 -25.96 -25.07 -2.43
C SER A 148 -25.83 -23.56 -2.57
N VAL A 149 -24.63 -23.04 -2.82
CA VAL A 149 -24.39 -21.61 -3.08
C VAL A 149 -25.13 -21.17 -4.33
N ASN A 150 -25.04 -21.95 -5.41
CA ASN A 150 -25.74 -21.65 -6.65
C ASN A 150 -27.27 -21.62 -6.49
N LEU A 151 -27.82 -22.55 -5.70
CA LEU A 151 -29.25 -22.55 -5.35
C LEU A 151 -29.65 -21.31 -4.57
N ILE A 152 -28.85 -20.89 -3.58
CA ILE A 152 -29.10 -19.67 -2.80
C ILE A 152 -29.08 -18.46 -3.72
N VAL A 153 -28.08 -18.33 -4.55
CA VAL A 153 -27.95 -17.23 -5.52
C VAL A 153 -29.15 -17.18 -6.48
N ALA A 154 -29.56 -18.34 -7.02
CA ALA A 154 -30.72 -18.44 -7.89
C ALA A 154 -32.02 -18.01 -7.18
N LYS A 155 -32.19 -18.41 -5.93
CA LYS A 155 -33.35 -18.04 -5.10
C LYS A 155 -33.36 -16.54 -4.79
N LEU A 156 -32.24 -15.95 -4.45
CA LEU A 156 -32.10 -14.51 -4.20
C LEU A 156 -32.43 -13.68 -5.47
N LYS A 157 -31.91 -14.10 -6.62
CA LYS A 157 -32.24 -13.48 -7.91
C LYS A 157 -33.72 -13.57 -8.25
N GLY A 158 -34.37 -14.72 -7.95
CA GLY A 158 -35.81 -14.91 -8.09
C GLY A 158 -36.66 -13.98 -7.19
N LEU A 159 -36.08 -13.52 -6.09
CA LEU A 159 -36.71 -12.54 -5.17
C LEU A 159 -36.38 -11.08 -5.55
N GLY A 160 -35.69 -10.83 -6.66
CA GLY A 160 -35.31 -9.50 -7.11
C GLY A 160 -34.05 -8.94 -6.48
N TYR A 161 -33.31 -9.75 -5.72
CA TYR A 161 -32.01 -9.37 -5.13
C TYR A 161 -30.86 -9.97 -5.93
N ASP A 162 -29.97 -9.13 -6.45
CA ASP A 162 -28.72 -9.59 -7.07
C ASP A 162 -27.60 -9.63 -6.02
N PRO A 163 -27.13 -10.82 -5.61
CA PRO A 163 -26.04 -10.95 -4.64
C PRO A 163 -24.66 -10.62 -5.23
N GLY A 164 -24.56 -10.29 -6.52
CA GLY A 164 -23.31 -10.04 -7.19
C GLY A 164 -22.55 -11.33 -7.58
N ALA A 165 -21.30 -11.17 -7.99
CA ALA A 165 -20.40 -12.28 -8.25
C ALA A 165 -19.98 -12.97 -6.93
N HIS A 166 -19.86 -14.28 -6.94
CA HIS A 166 -19.49 -15.09 -5.75
C HIS A 166 -18.40 -16.11 -6.06
N LEU A 167 -17.93 -16.16 -7.30
CA LEU A 167 -16.88 -17.03 -7.78
C LEU A 167 -15.79 -16.17 -8.41
N ASP A 168 -14.55 -16.54 -8.18
CA ASP A 168 -13.38 -15.97 -8.86
C ASP A 168 -13.29 -14.43 -8.74
N ILE A 169 -13.58 -13.92 -7.55
CA ILE A 169 -13.54 -12.48 -7.27
C ILE A 169 -12.12 -12.14 -6.80
N PRO A 170 -11.37 -11.34 -7.60
CA PRO A 170 -10.06 -10.89 -7.13
C PRO A 170 -10.19 -9.83 -6.04
N ASP A 171 -9.23 -9.82 -5.12
CA ASP A 171 -9.00 -8.71 -4.21
C ASP A 171 -8.19 -7.63 -4.95
N LEU A 172 -8.81 -6.47 -5.14
CA LEU A 172 -8.26 -5.36 -5.91
C LEU A 172 -7.78 -4.25 -4.96
N LEU A 173 -6.49 -3.94 -5.00
CA LEU A 173 -5.93 -2.77 -4.34
C LEU A 173 -5.53 -1.72 -5.38
N ASN A 174 -6.30 -0.63 -5.44
CA ASN A 174 -5.99 0.55 -6.23
C ASN A 174 -5.59 1.69 -5.30
N SER A 175 -4.35 2.14 -5.38
CA SER A 175 -3.84 3.21 -4.53
C SER A 175 -3.12 4.25 -5.39
N ASP A 176 -3.56 5.50 -5.26
CA ASP A 176 -2.99 6.66 -5.93
C ASP A 176 -2.46 7.60 -4.84
N LYS A 177 -1.14 7.84 -4.85
CA LYS A 177 -0.45 8.66 -3.86
C LYS A 177 0.19 9.83 -4.57
N ILE A 178 -0.18 11.03 -4.18
CA ILE A 178 0.41 12.26 -4.71
C ILE A 178 0.84 13.12 -3.52
N ALA A 179 2.08 13.55 -3.53
CA ALA A 179 2.62 14.47 -2.54
C ALA A 179 3.32 15.63 -3.23
N ALA A 180 3.13 16.83 -2.71
CA ALA A 180 3.79 18.05 -3.17
C ALA A 180 4.32 18.83 -1.97
N LYS A 181 5.54 19.31 -2.06
CA LYS A 181 6.20 20.11 -1.02
C LYS A 181 6.82 21.36 -1.65
N LEU A 182 6.56 22.50 -1.01
CA LEU A 182 7.24 23.76 -1.32
C LEU A 182 8.09 24.15 -0.13
N THR A 183 9.34 24.49 -0.38
CA THR A 183 10.28 24.96 0.65
C THR A 183 10.75 26.36 0.28
N TRP A 184 10.48 27.32 1.16
CA TRP A 184 10.84 28.71 0.94
C TRP A 184 11.81 29.21 2.00
N ASN A 185 13.03 29.55 1.58
CA ASN A 185 14.04 30.19 2.41
C ASN A 185 13.85 31.71 2.35
N ILE A 186 13.14 32.27 3.34
CA ILE A 186 12.78 33.69 3.37
C ILE A 186 14.00 34.56 3.70
N ASN A 187 14.86 34.07 4.56
CA ASN A 187 16.02 34.83 5.07
C ASN A 187 17.25 33.92 5.19
N PRO A 188 18.49 34.39 4.90
CA PRO A 188 19.71 33.59 5.04
C PRO A 188 20.02 33.17 6.49
N LYS A 189 19.29 33.70 7.47
CA LYS A 189 19.46 33.41 8.91
C LYS A 189 18.43 32.43 9.45
N HIS A 190 17.55 31.89 8.62
CA HIS A 190 16.59 30.86 8.99
C HIS A 190 16.72 29.64 8.11
#